data_fd200312e1d85183cc8d364ee8fef46c
#
_entry.id   fd200312e1d85183cc8d364ee8fef46c
#
_cell.length_a   1.000
_cell.length_b   1.000
_cell.length_c   1.000
_cell.angle_alpha   90.00
_cell.angle_beta   90.00
_cell.angle_gamma   90.00
#
_symmetry.space_group_name_H-M   'P 1'
#
loop_
_entity.id
_entity.type
_entity.pdbx_description
1 polymer ?
#
loop_
_entity_poly.entity_id
_entity_poly.type
_entity_poly.pdbx_seq_one_letter_code
_entity_poly.pdbx_strand_id
1 'polypeptide(L)'
;AYAVAWWRLGIYLPDGVCLSMVIWAFKAWIYAIPFIGLVMGLSLFTLSPGKSTIIGILAIMVCFVINVVLNHFRDLSGWWSFLPFLGSILPSDYEMLLWRSQLRPVVSAACFLVTLGFSYLGLGYYFFLKRDV
;
A
#
# COMPACT_ATOMS: atom_id res chain seq x y z
N ALA A 1 12.00 -6.11 -17.92
CA ALA A 1 11.63 -7.38 -18.58
C ALA A 1 11.10 -7.13 -20.01
N TYR A 2 10.13 -6.21 -20.25
CA TYR A 2 9.54 -5.94 -21.55
C TYR A 2 10.55 -5.42 -22.60
N ALA A 3 11.34 -4.39 -22.26
CA ALA A 3 12.35 -3.82 -23.16
C ALA A 3 13.40 -4.86 -23.57
N VAL A 4 13.75 -5.80 -22.68
CA VAL A 4 14.69 -6.87 -22.95
C VAL A 4 14.06 -7.95 -23.87
N ALA A 5 12.79 -8.27 -23.70
CA ALA A 5 12.07 -9.19 -24.55
C ALA A 5 11.92 -8.64 -25.97
N TRP A 6 11.57 -7.34 -26.08
CA TRP A 6 11.48 -6.66 -27.38
C TRP A 6 12.83 -6.62 -28.10
N TRP A 7 13.91 -6.29 -27.39
CA TRP A 7 15.25 -6.20 -27.99
C TRP A 7 15.86 -7.55 -28.35
N ARG A 8 15.66 -8.58 -27.49
CA ARG A 8 16.29 -9.90 -27.73
C ARG A 8 15.46 -10.86 -28.58
N LEU A 9 14.14 -10.76 -28.53
CA LEU A 9 13.25 -11.72 -29.16
C LEU A 9 12.49 -11.16 -30.36
N GLY A 10 12.60 -9.84 -30.64
CA GLY A 10 11.89 -9.20 -31.74
C GLY A 10 10.36 -9.34 -31.66
N ILE A 11 9.85 -9.62 -30.47
CA ILE A 11 8.40 -9.84 -30.29
C ILE A 11 7.71 -8.48 -30.22
N TYR A 12 6.97 -8.16 -31.27
CA TYR A 12 6.07 -7.02 -31.30
C TYR A 12 4.83 -7.35 -30.48
N LEU A 13 4.72 -6.71 -29.31
CA LEU A 13 3.47 -6.72 -28.55
C LEU A 13 2.52 -5.64 -29.11
N PRO A 14 1.21 -5.92 -29.23
CA PRO A 14 0.24 -4.94 -29.67
C PRO A 14 0.32 -3.65 -28.82
N ASP A 15 0.15 -2.48 -29.46
CA ASP A 15 0.30 -1.17 -28.82
C ASP A 15 -0.52 -1.00 -27.53
N GLY A 16 -1.71 -1.62 -27.48
CA GLY A 16 -2.57 -1.60 -26.29
C GLY A 16 -1.99 -2.34 -25.05
N VAL A 17 -1.13 -3.33 -25.26
CA VAL A 17 -0.49 -4.09 -24.17
C VAL A 17 0.58 -3.23 -23.49
N CYS A 18 1.33 -2.45 -24.25
CA CYS A 18 2.36 -1.56 -23.71
C CYS A 18 1.75 -0.49 -22.79
N LEU A 19 0.67 0.15 -23.23
CA LEU A 19 -0.04 1.14 -22.43
C LEU A 19 -0.64 0.51 -21.16
N SER A 20 -1.24 -0.66 -21.28
CA SER A 20 -1.78 -1.39 -20.13
C SER A 20 -0.70 -1.71 -19.10
N MET A 21 0.47 -2.16 -19.53
CA MET A 21 1.60 -2.45 -18.61
C MET A 21 2.08 -1.20 -17.87
N VAL A 22 2.14 -0.05 -18.54
CA VAL A 22 2.51 1.23 -17.89
C VAL A 22 1.47 1.62 -16.85
N ILE A 23 0.18 1.52 -17.17
CA ILE A 23 -0.90 1.81 -16.23
C ILE A 23 -0.84 0.86 -15.02
N TRP A 24 -0.60 -0.43 -15.26
CA TRP A 24 -0.45 -1.42 -14.19
C TRP A 24 0.74 -1.12 -13.29
N ALA A 25 1.89 -0.80 -13.87
CA ALA A 25 3.08 -0.40 -13.11
C ALA A 25 2.82 0.85 -12.26
N PHE A 26 2.11 1.84 -12.80
CA PHE A 26 1.76 3.05 -12.08
C PHE A 26 0.79 2.78 -10.92
N LYS A 27 -0.21 1.93 -11.11
CA LYS A 27 -1.12 1.50 -10.04
C LYS A 27 -0.37 0.74 -8.94
N ALA A 28 0.54 -0.16 -9.29
CA ALA A 28 1.37 -0.88 -8.33
C ALA A 28 2.26 0.08 -7.52
N TRP A 29 2.77 1.13 -8.15
CA TRP A 29 3.54 2.18 -7.47
C TRP A 29 2.70 2.94 -6.45
N ILE A 30 1.50 3.35 -6.82
CA ILE A 30 0.56 4.02 -5.91
C ILE A 30 0.22 3.11 -4.73
N TYR A 31 0.02 1.83 -4.97
CA TYR A 31 -0.26 0.85 -3.92
C TYR A 31 0.92 0.66 -2.95
N ALA A 32 2.15 0.82 -3.41
CA ALA A 32 3.34 0.72 -2.59
C ALA A 32 3.56 1.93 -1.65
N ILE A 33 3.02 3.11 -1.98
CA ILE A 33 3.23 4.36 -1.22
C ILE A 33 2.90 4.23 0.28
N PRO A 34 1.72 3.71 0.70
CA PRO A 34 1.40 3.59 2.12
C PRO A 34 2.32 2.62 2.86
N PHE A 35 2.78 1.56 2.23
CA PHE A 35 3.74 0.63 2.85
C PHE A 35 5.11 1.28 3.02
N ILE A 36 5.56 2.05 2.04
CA ILE A 36 6.80 2.83 2.13
C ILE A 36 6.66 3.87 3.26
N GLY A 37 5.55 4.60 3.32
CA GLY A 37 5.27 5.56 4.38
C GLY A 37 5.26 4.94 5.77
N LEU A 38 4.66 3.76 5.91
CA LEU A 38 4.61 2.99 7.15
C LEU A 38 6.02 2.54 7.58
N VAL A 39 6.79 1.95 6.67
CA VAL A 39 8.16 1.49 6.97
C VAL A 39 9.06 2.68 7.31
N MET A 40 9.00 3.76 6.55
CA MET A 40 9.76 4.99 6.83
C MET A 40 9.35 5.62 8.16
N GLY A 41 8.05 5.73 8.43
CA GLY A 41 7.53 6.24 9.71
C GLY A 41 8.03 5.42 10.89
N LEU A 42 7.99 4.10 10.80
CA LEU A 42 8.51 3.20 11.83
C LEU A 42 10.02 3.25 11.95
N SER A 43 10.76 3.50 10.86
CA SER A 43 12.21 3.61 10.89
C SER A 43 12.69 4.80 11.71
N LEU A 44 11.89 5.86 11.82
CA LEU A 44 12.20 7.02 12.66
C LEU A 44 12.19 6.68 14.15
N PHE A 45 11.55 5.59 14.57
CA PHE A 45 11.59 5.13 15.96
C PHE A 45 12.85 4.31 16.28
N THR A 46 13.54 3.80 15.28
CA THR A 46 14.68 2.89 15.48
C THR A 46 15.96 3.56 15.04
N LEU A 47 16.93 3.67 15.95
CA LEU A 47 18.24 4.25 15.65
C LEU A 47 19.17 3.29 14.86
N SER A 48 18.77 2.04 14.67
CA SER A 48 19.59 1.06 13.94
C SER A 48 18.88 0.58 12.67
N PRO A 49 19.56 0.63 11.51
CA PRO A 49 18.97 0.25 10.23
C PRO A 49 18.49 -1.21 10.17
N GLY A 50 19.20 -2.12 10.84
CA GLY A 50 18.78 -3.53 10.88
C GLY A 50 17.49 -3.77 11.66
N LYS A 51 17.32 -3.10 12.80
CA LYS A 51 16.06 -3.17 13.58
C LYS A 51 14.90 -2.55 12.82
N SER A 52 15.13 -1.44 12.12
CA SER A 52 14.13 -0.76 11.28
C SER A 52 13.59 -1.69 10.20
N THR A 53 14.46 -2.41 9.50
CA THR A 53 14.05 -3.35 8.45
C THR A 53 13.16 -4.47 8.99
N ILE A 54 13.56 -5.08 10.12
CA ILE A 54 12.78 -6.16 10.76
C ILE A 54 11.41 -5.64 11.20
N ILE A 55 11.36 -4.49 11.87
CA ILE A 55 10.11 -3.89 12.32
C ILE A 55 9.21 -3.54 11.13
N GLY A 56 9.78 -3.01 10.04
CA GLY A 56 9.05 -2.70 8.82
C GLY A 56 8.41 -3.95 8.19
N ILE A 57 9.16 -5.04 8.06
CA ILE A 57 8.63 -6.32 7.55
C ILE A 57 7.54 -6.86 8.45
N LEU A 58 7.75 -6.87 9.77
CA LEU A 58 6.74 -7.31 10.73
C LEU A 58 5.46 -6.47 10.65
N ALA A 59 5.58 -5.15 10.53
CA ALA A 59 4.42 -4.27 10.39
C ALA A 59 3.61 -4.56 9.13
N ILE A 60 4.26 -4.80 8.00
CA ILE A 60 3.59 -5.21 6.76
C ILE A 60 2.87 -6.56 6.95
N MET A 61 3.54 -7.54 7.53
CA MET A 61 2.92 -8.85 7.81
C MET A 61 1.70 -8.72 8.73
N VAL A 62 1.80 -7.92 9.78
CA VAL A 62 0.68 -7.63 10.69
C VAL A 62 -0.48 -6.99 9.94
N CYS A 63 -0.24 -6.03 9.06
CA CYS A 63 -1.29 -5.43 8.22
C CYS A 63 -2.00 -6.47 7.36
N PHE A 64 -1.26 -7.41 6.76
CA PHE A 64 -1.86 -8.50 5.97
C PHE A 64 -2.69 -9.44 6.83
N VAL A 65 -2.17 -9.86 8.00
CA VAL A 65 -2.91 -10.73 8.94
C VAL A 65 -4.20 -10.06 9.41
N ILE A 66 -4.12 -8.78 9.80
CA ILE A 66 -5.31 -8.02 10.21
C ILE A 66 -6.33 -7.97 9.07
N ASN A 67 -5.91 -7.73 7.83
CA ASN A 67 -6.82 -7.71 6.70
C ASN A 67 -7.53 -9.07 6.50
N VAL A 68 -6.79 -10.17 6.56
CA VAL A 68 -7.38 -11.53 6.45
C VAL A 68 -8.41 -11.76 7.55
N VAL A 69 -8.07 -11.39 8.79
CA VAL A 69 -8.98 -11.49 9.95
C VAL A 69 -10.21 -10.62 9.75
N LEU A 70 -10.06 -9.35 9.38
CA LEU A 70 -11.17 -8.43 9.14
C LEU A 70 -12.09 -8.91 8.03
N ASN A 71 -11.54 -9.44 6.94
CA ASN A 71 -12.33 -10.00 5.85
C ASN A 71 -13.11 -11.25 6.27
N HIS A 72 -12.53 -12.09 7.13
CA HIS A 72 -13.21 -13.26 7.64
C HIS A 72 -14.39 -12.90 8.57
N PHE A 73 -14.23 -11.84 9.37
CA PHE A 73 -15.24 -11.37 10.31
C PHE A 73 -16.22 -10.35 9.75
N ARG A 74 -16.09 -9.96 8.49
CA ARG A 74 -16.90 -8.92 7.84
C ARG A 74 -18.40 -9.25 7.82
N ASP A 75 -18.73 -10.54 7.77
CA ASP A 75 -20.12 -11.03 7.69
C ASP A 75 -20.77 -11.26 9.06
N LEU A 76 -20.02 -11.06 10.16
CA LEU A 76 -20.55 -11.21 11.52
C LEU A 76 -21.27 -9.92 11.95
N SER A 77 -22.57 -10.03 12.06
CA SER A 77 -23.41 -8.95 12.61
C SER A 77 -23.27 -8.86 14.14
N GLY A 78 -23.20 -7.65 14.68
CA GLY A 78 -23.20 -7.44 16.12
C GLY A 78 -22.19 -6.42 16.62
N TRP A 79 -21.58 -6.66 17.77
CA TRP A 79 -20.60 -5.79 18.45
C TRP A 79 -19.37 -5.42 17.60
N TRP A 80 -19.18 -6.09 16.49
CA TRP A 80 -18.06 -5.94 15.57
C TRP A 80 -18.30 -4.91 14.46
N SER A 81 -19.33 -4.07 14.56
CA SER A 81 -19.63 -3.04 13.56
C SER A 81 -18.54 -1.98 13.36
N PHE A 82 -17.57 -1.88 14.27
CA PHE A 82 -16.41 -1.00 14.11
C PHE A 82 -15.27 -1.63 13.26
N LEU A 83 -15.29 -2.94 13.03
CA LEU A 83 -14.27 -3.62 12.24
C LEU A 83 -14.12 -3.09 10.80
N PRO A 84 -15.22 -2.81 10.06
CA PRO A 84 -15.10 -2.21 8.73
C PRO A 84 -14.38 -0.86 8.75
N PHE A 85 -14.52 -0.09 9.84
CA PHE A 85 -13.80 1.17 10.00
C PHE A 85 -12.29 0.96 10.18
N LEU A 86 -11.88 -0.06 10.93
CA LEU A 86 -10.46 -0.45 11.04
C LEU A 86 -9.90 -0.92 9.71
N GLY A 87 -10.69 -1.65 8.90
CA GLY A 87 -10.32 -2.06 7.55
C GLY A 87 -10.02 -0.87 6.64
N SER A 88 -10.77 0.24 6.77
CA SER A 88 -10.58 1.43 5.96
C SER A 88 -9.23 2.14 6.18
N ILE A 89 -8.52 1.86 7.28
CA ILE A 89 -7.18 2.38 7.56
C ILE A 89 -6.11 1.52 6.89
N LEU A 90 -6.45 0.30 6.45
CA LEU A 90 -5.49 -0.62 5.85
C LEU A 90 -5.39 -0.40 4.33
N PRO A 91 -4.16 -0.33 3.78
CA PRO A 91 -3.96 -0.16 2.33
C PRO A 91 -4.61 -1.26 1.49
N SER A 92 -4.69 -2.47 2.03
CA SER A 92 -5.21 -3.66 1.35
C SER A 92 -6.70 -3.60 1.01
N ASP A 93 -7.50 -2.82 1.74
CA ASP A 93 -8.93 -2.64 1.43
C ASP A 93 -9.13 -1.87 0.10
N TYR A 94 -8.16 -1.08 -0.30
CA TYR A 94 -8.19 -0.27 -1.52
C TYR A 94 -7.60 -0.99 -2.74
N GLU A 95 -7.02 -2.18 -2.56
CA GLU A 95 -6.45 -2.96 -3.64
C GLU A 95 -7.48 -3.25 -4.73
N MET A 96 -8.63 -3.83 -4.36
CA MET A 96 -9.69 -4.15 -5.33
C MET A 96 -10.25 -2.92 -6.05
N LEU A 97 -10.29 -1.77 -5.39
CA LEU A 97 -10.76 -0.51 -5.99
C LEU A 97 -9.75 0.04 -6.99
N LEU A 98 -8.46 -0.06 -6.67
CA LEU A 98 -7.38 0.41 -7.52
C LEU A 98 -7.27 -0.39 -8.82
N TRP A 99 -7.57 -1.70 -8.76
CA TRP A 99 -7.50 -2.59 -9.94
C TRP A 99 -8.75 -2.57 -10.82
N ARG A 100 -9.80 -1.83 -10.46
CA ARG A 100 -10.98 -1.66 -11.32
C ARG A 100 -10.64 -0.92 -12.61
N SER A 101 -11.46 -1.13 -13.64
CA SER A 101 -11.34 -0.44 -14.94
C SER A 101 -11.95 0.96 -14.93
N GLN A 102 -12.84 1.25 -13.98
CA GLN A 102 -13.53 2.54 -13.88
C GLN A 102 -12.60 3.60 -13.26
N LEU A 103 -12.48 4.77 -13.90
CA LEU A 103 -11.59 5.86 -13.49
C LEU A 103 -11.93 6.42 -12.10
N ARG A 104 -13.22 6.64 -11.81
CA ARG A 104 -13.65 7.29 -10.56
C ARG A 104 -13.21 6.55 -9.29
N PRO A 105 -13.48 5.23 -9.12
CA PRO A 105 -13.00 4.50 -7.95
C PRO A 105 -11.48 4.39 -7.90
N VAL A 106 -10.79 4.30 -9.03
CA VAL A 106 -9.33 4.23 -9.11
C VAL A 106 -8.70 5.53 -8.59
N VAL A 107 -9.19 6.69 -9.04
CA VAL A 107 -8.68 8.00 -8.58
C VAL A 107 -8.96 8.19 -7.09
N SER A 108 -10.16 7.84 -6.62
CA SER A 108 -10.49 7.91 -5.19
C SER A 108 -9.57 7.03 -4.34
N ALA A 109 -9.35 5.77 -4.75
CA ALA A 109 -8.45 4.86 -4.05
C ALA A 109 -7.00 5.37 -4.08
N ALA A 110 -6.53 5.89 -5.22
CA ALA A 110 -5.19 6.45 -5.35
C ALA A 110 -4.97 7.65 -4.43
N CYS A 111 -5.89 8.61 -4.40
CA CYS A 111 -5.81 9.76 -3.49
C CYS A 111 -5.78 9.32 -2.02
N PHE A 112 -6.60 8.33 -1.66
CA PHE A 112 -6.65 7.83 -0.30
C PHE A 112 -5.35 7.12 0.09
N LEU A 113 -4.80 6.24 -0.77
CA LEU A 113 -3.55 5.54 -0.53
C LEU A 113 -2.36 6.51 -0.37
N VAL A 114 -2.30 7.55 -1.20
CA VAL A 114 -1.27 8.59 -1.09
C VAL A 114 -1.40 9.33 0.23
N THR A 115 -2.61 9.76 0.59
CA THR A 115 -2.87 10.45 1.87
C THR A 115 -2.51 9.57 3.07
N LEU A 116 -2.83 8.28 3.01
CA LEU A 116 -2.52 7.30 4.05
C LEU A 116 -1.00 7.16 4.22
N GLY A 117 -0.24 7.06 3.12
CA GLY A 117 1.21 6.98 3.15
C GLY A 117 1.86 8.21 3.81
N PHE A 118 1.41 9.40 3.43
CA PHE A 118 1.87 10.64 4.06
C PHE A 118 1.45 10.74 5.53
N SER A 119 0.28 10.24 5.91
CA SER A 119 -0.18 10.22 7.30
C SER A 119 0.72 9.32 8.16
N TYR A 120 1.10 8.15 7.68
CA TYR A 120 2.02 7.26 8.39
C TYR A 120 3.41 7.90 8.58
N LEU A 121 3.92 8.53 7.53
CA LEU A 121 5.20 9.23 7.59
C LEU A 121 5.13 10.43 8.55
N GLY A 122 4.06 11.21 8.48
CA GLY A 122 3.83 12.36 9.35
C GLY A 122 3.71 11.98 10.83
N LEU A 123 3.01 10.89 11.13
CA LEU A 123 2.93 10.34 12.48
C LEU A 123 4.32 9.91 12.98
N GLY A 124 5.09 9.19 12.17
CA GLY A 124 6.46 8.79 12.51
C GLY A 124 7.34 10.01 12.82
N TYR A 125 7.28 11.04 11.97
CA TYR A 125 8.02 12.27 12.14
C TYR A 125 7.59 13.05 13.42
N TYR A 126 6.28 13.14 13.67
CA TYR A 126 5.76 13.78 14.88
C TYR A 126 6.28 13.11 16.15
N PHE A 127 6.26 11.79 16.21
CA PHE A 127 6.80 11.07 17.36
C PHE A 127 8.32 11.18 17.49
N PHE A 128 9.03 11.24 16.36
CA PHE A 128 10.46 11.48 16.36
C PHE A 128 10.81 12.84 16.99
N LEU A 129 10.13 13.91 16.59
CA LEU A 129 10.33 15.25 17.16
C LEU A 129 10.03 15.31 18.67
N LYS A 130 9.03 14.56 19.13
CA LYS A 130 8.65 14.56 20.55
C LYS A 130 9.63 13.79 21.44
N ARG A 131 10.47 12.94 20.84
CA ARG A 131 11.46 12.15 21.56
C ARG A 131 12.72 12.94 21.90
N ASP A 132 13.08 13.93 21.10
CA ASP A 132 14.30 14.72 21.24
C ASP A 132 14.12 15.96 22.16
N VAL A 133 12.95 16.11 22.81
CA VAL A 133 12.62 17.11 23.82
C VAL A 133 12.45 16.43 25.18
#